data_529240e67954c802bd43ee527516ef8d
#
_entry.id   529240e67954c802bd43ee527516ef8d
#
_cell.length_a   1.000
_cell.length_b   1.000
_cell.length_c   1.000
_cell.angle_alpha   90.00
_cell.angle_beta   90.00
_cell.angle_gamma   90.00
#
_symmetry.space_group_name_H-M   'P 1'
#
loop_
_entity.id
_entity.type
_entity.pdbx_description
1 polymer ?
#
loop_
_entity_poly.entity_id
_entity_poly.type
_entity_poly.pdbx_seq_one_letter_code
_entity_poly.pdbx_strand_id
1 'polypeptide(L)'
;MNMETIAKMSCNPAMGGVAKGQIVREIDALGGYSAIVTDHTMIQFRMLNLSKGPAMWSPRAQSDRMRFAEKWRMMLEANPNISFWQEMVVGLVVKNGVVKGVRTSLGLEIPAKTVILTNGTFLNGIIHIGERKISAGRAGERASTGITAQLVELGFEAGRMKTGTPARVDGRTLNWDVMEVQHGDEPVGKFSFTDTPKLKKQRPCHITYTNKKVHEILKTGFDKSPMFTGRIQGIGPRYCPSIEDKIERFADKDRHQLFVEPEGWETCEVYVNGFSSSLPEEIQYKAMRLIPGFENAKMFRPGYAIEYDFFQPTQLKVSLETRLIKNLFFAGQINGTTGYEEAGAQGLMAGINAHLKINDQEPFVLKRSEAYIGVLIDDLVNKGTEEPYRMFTSRAEHRILLRQDNADTRLTPLADKLGIDVKDRLARVHKKDAAYEKIAKFIHNTSIEPSDIDQILTERGSAPLRQKMKMHKILLRPNMSINDFRKSIPKVDAFMSQFEEEFIGCAEINLKYEGYIRKERDQVEKINRLENVRLYEIDYATIKGLSLEAVEKLNQLQPATIGQASRISGISPADVSILLVYVGR
;
A
#
# COMPACT_ATOMS: atom_id res chain seq x y z
N MET A 1 -1.88 -7.37 23.57
CA MET A 1 -0.62 -7.94 23.06
C MET A 1 0.55 -7.24 23.74
N ASN A 2 1.63 -6.88 23.10
CA ASN A 2 2.80 -6.30 23.76
C ASN A 2 3.02 -4.86 23.28
N MET A 3 3.10 -3.89 24.18
CA MET A 3 3.33 -2.47 23.85
C MET A 3 4.70 -2.22 23.19
N GLU A 4 5.71 -3.04 23.48
CA GLU A 4 7.04 -2.93 22.86
C GLU A 4 7.05 -3.31 21.38
N THR A 5 5.95 -3.91 20.89
CA THR A 5 5.84 -4.37 19.52
C THR A 5 4.83 -3.58 18.68
N ILE A 6 4.37 -2.43 19.18
CA ILE A 6 3.54 -1.48 18.41
C ILE A 6 4.29 -1.11 17.12
N ALA A 7 3.60 -1.19 15.99
CA ALA A 7 4.13 -0.90 14.64
C ALA A 7 5.42 -1.64 14.26
N LYS A 8 5.75 -2.76 14.93
CA LYS A 8 6.93 -3.58 14.60
C LYS A 8 6.82 -4.16 13.20
N MET A 9 7.78 -3.83 12.36
CA MET A 9 7.88 -4.35 11.01
C MET A 9 8.41 -5.79 11.04
N SER A 10 7.55 -6.78 10.84
CA SER A 10 7.88 -8.20 10.89
C SER A 10 8.42 -8.75 9.56
N CYS A 11 8.13 -8.08 8.45
CA CYS A 11 8.64 -8.38 7.13
C CYS A 11 9.73 -7.36 6.74
N ASN A 12 9.88 -7.03 5.46
CA ASN A 12 10.82 -6.00 5.00
C ASN A 12 10.55 -4.65 5.73
N PRO A 13 11.56 -4.05 6.37
CA PRO A 13 11.39 -2.74 7.01
C PRO A 13 11.40 -1.61 5.97
N ALA A 14 10.46 -1.63 5.06
CA ALA A 14 10.31 -0.64 4.01
C ALA A 14 8.86 -0.17 3.91
N MET A 15 8.69 1.11 3.59
CA MET A 15 7.39 1.73 3.29
C MET A 15 7.34 2.18 1.84
N GLY A 16 6.18 2.01 1.20
CA GLY A 16 5.97 2.39 -0.18
C GLY A 16 6.41 1.34 -1.20
N GLY A 17 6.75 1.79 -2.39
CA GLY A 17 6.95 0.94 -3.57
C GLY A 17 5.82 1.07 -4.56
N VAL A 18 5.83 0.25 -5.62
CA VAL A 18 4.89 0.36 -6.75
C VAL A 18 3.43 0.30 -6.26
N ALA A 19 2.65 1.32 -6.57
CA ALA A 19 1.29 1.61 -6.09
C ALA A 19 1.18 1.89 -4.57
N LYS A 20 2.06 1.36 -3.77
CA LYS A 20 2.03 1.49 -2.31
C LYS A 20 2.52 2.85 -1.84
N GLY A 21 3.50 3.43 -2.53
CA GLY A 21 3.95 4.80 -2.29
C GLY A 21 2.82 5.81 -2.47
N GLN A 22 1.94 5.59 -3.44
CA GLN A 22 0.73 6.39 -3.64
C GLN A 22 -0.20 6.30 -2.43
N ILE A 23 -0.44 5.08 -1.90
CA ILE A 23 -1.27 4.88 -0.70
C ILE A 23 -0.69 5.61 0.51
N VAL A 24 0.63 5.55 0.73
CA VAL A 24 1.27 6.27 1.86
C VAL A 24 1.08 7.79 1.73
N ARG A 25 1.22 8.34 0.52
CA ARG A 25 0.95 9.76 0.25
C ARG A 25 -0.53 10.11 0.46
N GLU A 26 -1.45 9.21 0.11
CA GLU A 26 -2.89 9.40 0.35
C GLU A 26 -3.25 9.34 1.84
N ILE A 27 -2.65 8.41 2.59
CA ILE A 27 -2.76 8.35 4.06
C ILE A 27 -2.30 9.68 4.68
N ASP A 28 -1.16 10.21 4.23
CA ASP A 28 -0.63 11.49 4.72
C ASP A 28 -1.57 12.66 4.40
N ALA A 29 -2.06 12.73 3.17
CA ALA A 29 -3.00 13.76 2.72
C ALA A 29 -4.30 13.79 3.54
N LEU A 30 -4.74 12.63 4.03
CA LEU A 30 -5.91 12.47 4.92
C LEU A 30 -5.58 12.70 6.41
N GLY A 31 -4.36 13.14 6.75
CA GLY A 31 -3.97 13.42 8.13
C GLY A 31 -3.33 12.24 8.87
N GLY A 32 -3.08 11.10 8.20
CA GLY A 32 -2.39 9.96 8.80
C GLY A 32 -0.90 10.20 8.99
N TYR A 33 -0.27 9.40 9.83
CA TYR A 33 1.11 9.63 10.32
C TYR A 33 2.16 8.70 9.69
N SER A 34 1.78 7.72 8.86
CA SER A 34 2.72 6.74 8.30
C SER A 34 3.86 7.38 7.51
N ALA A 35 3.57 8.42 6.72
CA ALA A 35 4.57 9.16 5.96
C ALA A 35 5.51 9.95 6.87
N ILE A 36 4.97 10.62 7.88
CA ILE A 36 5.75 11.39 8.86
C ILE A 36 6.73 10.46 9.60
N VAL A 37 6.24 9.33 10.12
CA VAL A 37 7.09 8.36 10.81
C VAL A 37 8.16 7.80 9.87
N THR A 38 7.80 7.53 8.62
CA THR A 38 8.75 7.05 7.61
C THR A 38 9.85 8.06 7.36
N ASP A 39 9.52 9.35 7.16
CA ASP A 39 10.53 10.40 6.93
C ASP A 39 11.49 10.58 8.12
N HIS A 40 10.98 10.41 9.35
CA HIS A 40 11.80 10.46 10.56
C HIS A 40 12.73 9.27 10.76
N THR A 41 12.44 8.13 10.13
CA THR A 41 13.09 6.86 10.46
C THR A 41 13.69 6.14 9.25
N MET A 42 13.51 6.69 8.06
CA MET A 42 14.09 6.10 6.85
C MET A 42 15.63 6.18 6.86
N ILE A 43 16.23 5.17 6.26
CA ILE A 43 17.68 5.08 6.07
C ILE A 43 18.07 5.19 4.60
N GLN A 44 17.11 5.00 3.69
CA GLN A 44 17.27 5.18 2.26
C GLN A 44 15.94 5.58 1.62
N PHE A 45 15.98 6.43 0.60
CA PHE A 45 14.81 6.80 -0.21
C PHE A 45 15.09 6.58 -1.70
N ARG A 46 14.07 6.07 -2.41
CA ARG A 46 14.08 5.92 -3.87
C ARG A 46 12.72 6.21 -4.47
N MET A 47 12.70 6.91 -5.60
CA MET A 47 11.52 7.01 -6.46
C MET A 47 11.58 5.90 -7.51
N LEU A 48 10.66 4.96 -7.42
CA LEU A 48 10.58 3.84 -8.36
C LEU A 48 9.83 4.22 -9.63
N ASN A 49 10.12 3.50 -10.73
CA ASN A 49 9.45 3.67 -12.04
C ASN A 49 9.62 5.05 -12.70
N LEU A 50 10.70 5.75 -12.44
CA LEU A 50 10.98 7.07 -13.05
C LEU A 50 10.89 7.02 -14.59
N SER A 51 11.37 5.95 -15.23
CA SER A 51 11.31 5.76 -16.68
C SER A 51 9.90 5.52 -17.25
N LYS A 52 8.90 5.24 -16.38
CA LYS A 52 7.53 4.90 -16.81
C LYS A 52 6.55 6.09 -16.74
N GLY A 53 7.04 7.25 -16.36
CA GLY A 53 6.26 8.48 -16.24
C GLY A 53 5.51 8.67 -14.91
N PRO A 54 5.01 9.90 -14.65
CA PRO A 54 4.52 10.35 -13.35
C PRO A 54 3.36 9.53 -12.76
N ALA A 55 2.50 8.97 -13.60
CA ALA A 55 1.40 8.09 -13.15
C ALA A 55 1.90 6.80 -12.47
N MET A 56 3.15 6.42 -12.72
CA MET A 56 3.77 5.20 -12.21
C MET A 56 4.84 5.49 -11.13
N TRP A 57 5.23 6.75 -10.95
CA TRP A 57 6.22 7.12 -9.94
C TRP A 57 5.73 6.75 -8.56
N SER A 58 6.55 6.01 -7.85
CA SER A 58 6.16 5.42 -6.57
C SER A 58 7.29 5.56 -5.57
N PRO A 59 7.17 6.40 -4.54
CA PRO A 59 8.20 6.54 -3.52
C PRO A 59 8.32 5.27 -2.69
N ARG A 60 9.56 4.93 -2.33
CA ARG A 60 9.92 3.82 -1.44
C ARG A 60 11.02 4.26 -0.48
N ALA A 61 10.84 4.00 0.79
CA ALA A 61 11.87 4.20 1.79
C ALA A 61 12.20 2.88 2.50
N GLN A 62 13.50 2.61 2.69
CA GLN A 62 13.95 1.63 3.65
C GLN A 62 14.00 2.32 5.02
N SER A 63 13.41 1.70 6.04
CA SER A 63 13.28 2.28 7.38
C SER A 63 14.21 1.60 8.39
N ASP A 64 14.63 2.34 9.39
CA ASP A 64 15.17 1.76 10.62
C ASP A 64 14.01 1.13 11.41
N ARG A 65 14.00 -0.19 11.47
CA ARG A 65 12.89 -0.96 12.04
C ARG A 65 12.64 -0.65 13.51
N MET A 66 13.69 -0.47 14.30
CA MET A 66 13.57 -0.18 15.73
C MET A 66 13.05 1.24 15.94
N ARG A 67 13.65 2.22 15.27
CA ARG A 67 13.25 3.62 15.36
C ARG A 67 11.83 3.86 14.83
N PHE A 68 11.39 3.09 13.83
CA PHE A 68 10.04 3.16 13.30
C PHE A 68 8.99 2.76 14.35
N ALA A 69 9.20 1.64 15.04
CA ALA A 69 8.31 1.20 16.11
C ALA A 69 8.32 2.16 17.30
N GLU A 70 9.51 2.60 17.72
CA GLU A 70 9.68 3.59 18.81
C GLU A 70 8.96 4.91 18.46
N LYS A 71 9.19 5.46 17.26
CA LYS A 71 8.56 6.72 16.83
C LYS A 71 7.04 6.63 16.82
N TRP A 72 6.47 5.53 16.30
CA TRP A 72 5.02 5.30 16.36
C TRP A 72 4.50 5.27 17.80
N ARG A 73 5.17 4.52 18.66
CA ARG A 73 4.78 4.42 20.07
C ARG A 73 4.79 5.79 20.75
N MET A 74 5.88 6.55 20.61
CA MET A 74 6.00 7.89 21.20
C MET A 74 4.93 8.86 20.69
N MET A 75 4.59 8.80 19.41
CA MET A 75 3.51 9.64 18.85
C MET A 75 2.13 9.26 19.38
N LEU A 76 1.86 7.98 19.56
CA LEU A 76 0.60 7.52 20.13
C LEU A 76 0.49 7.87 21.61
N GLU A 77 1.56 7.69 22.39
CA GLU A 77 1.61 8.04 23.81
C GLU A 77 1.49 9.55 24.06
N ALA A 78 1.93 10.37 23.11
CA ALA A 78 1.78 11.83 23.18
C ALA A 78 0.32 12.31 23.01
N ASN A 79 -0.59 11.46 22.54
CA ASN A 79 -1.99 11.82 22.37
C ASN A 79 -2.80 11.50 23.65
N PRO A 80 -3.34 12.49 24.37
CA PRO A 80 -4.04 12.28 25.64
C PRO A 80 -5.37 11.51 25.48
N ASN A 81 -5.89 11.39 24.27
CA ASN A 81 -7.13 10.68 23.99
C ASN A 81 -6.92 9.19 23.67
N ILE A 82 -5.67 8.71 23.69
CA ILE A 82 -5.33 7.31 23.45
C ILE A 82 -4.95 6.63 24.76
N SER A 83 -5.67 5.57 25.11
CA SER A 83 -5.34 4.71 26.23
C SER A 83 -4.84 3.35 25.73
N PHE A 84 -3.86 2.79 26.41
CA PHE A 84 -3.26 1.50 26.07
C PHE A 84 -3.64 0.45 27.12
N TRP A 85 -3.93 -0.76 26.64
CA TRP A 85 -4.14 -1.93 27.50
C TRP A 85 -3.38 -3.11 26.96
N GLN A 86 -2.35 -3.55 27.68
CA GLN A 86 -1.48 -4.65 27.24
C GLN A 86 -2.03 -5.99 27.68
N GLU A 87 -2.95 -6.55 26.88
CA GLU A 87 -3.47 -7.89 27.06
C GLU A 87 -3.95 -8.49 25.74
N MET A 88 -4.17 -9.80 25.70
CA MET A 88 -4.74 -10.48 24.54
C MET A 88 -6.26 -10.36 24.58
N VAL A 89 -6.86 -9.87 23.51
CA VAL A 89 -8.32 -9.94 23.30
C VAL A 89 -8.67 -11.30 22.74
N VAL A 90 -9.59 -12.01 23.41
CA VAL A 90 -10.01 -13.37 23.06
C VAL A 90 -11.46 -13.48 22.65
N GLY A 91 -12.24 -12.39 22.76
CA GLY A 91 -13.65 -12.40 22.36
C GLY A 91 -14.24 -11.00 22.25
N LEU A 92 -15.42 -10.93 21.64
CA LEU A 92 -16.24 -9.74 21.51
C LEU A 92 -17.44 -9.83 22.43
N VAL A 93 -17.85 -8.71 22.99
CA VAL A 93 -19.12 -8.57 23.70
C VAL A 93 -20.16 -8.12 22.70
N VAL A 94 -21.06 -9.03 22.30
CA VAL A 94 -22.12 -8.77 21.29
C VAL A 94 -23.48 -8.91 21.97
N LYS A 95 -24.37 -7.93 21.77
CA LYS A 95 -25.76 -7.95 22.25
C LYS A 95 -26.70 -7.50 21.13
N ASN A 96 -27.68 -8.32 20.78
CA ASN A 96 -28.68 -8.02 19.75
C ASN A 96 -28.08 -7.56 18.40
N GLY A 97 -27.03 -8.27 17.91
CA GLY A 97 -26.37 -7.96 16.65
C GLY A 97 -25.51 -6.67 16.66
N VAL A 98 -25.18 -6.14 17.84
CA VAL A 98 -24.36 -4.94 18.02
C VAL A 98 -23.18 -5.25 18.92
N VAL A 99 -21.95 -4.92 18.48
CA VAL A 99 -20.78 -5.03 19.38
C VAL A 99 -20.86 -3.96 20.47
N LYS A 100 -20.53 -4.35 21.70
CA LYS A 100 -20.56 -3.49 22.90
C LYS A 100 -19.22 -3.41 23.62
N GLY A 101 -18.21 -4.13 23.14
CA GLY A 101 -16.90 -4.16 23.75
C GLY A 101 -16.11 -5.41 23.36
N VAL A 102 -15.01 -5.60 24.08
CA VAL A 102 -14.10 -6.74 23.91
C VAL A 102 -13.89 -7.43 25.26
N ARG A 103 -13.53 -8.72 25.23
CA ARG A 103 -13.15 -9.51 26.40
C ARG A 103 -11.70 -9.95 26.27
N THR A 104 -10.94 -9.72 27.34
CA THR A 104 -9.53 -10.06 27.43
C THR A 104 -9.32 -11.48 27.95
N SER A 105 -8.08 -11.99 27.81
CA SER A 105 -7.72 -13.35 28.26
C SER A 105 -7.81 -13.54 29.78
N LEU A 106 -7.70 -12.46 30.56
CA LEU A 106 -7.86 -12.47 32.01
C LEU A 106 -9.31 -12.23 32.46
N GLY A 107 -10.26 -12.13 31.51
CA GLY A 107 -11.68 -12.03 31.81
C GLY A 107 -12.22 -10.59 31.93
N LEU A 108 -11.38 -9.57 31.76
CA LEU A 108 -11.85 -8.18 31.77
C LEU A 108 -12.69 -7.89 30.52
N GLU A 109 -13.88 -7.32 30.70
CA GLU A 109 -14.66 -6.76 29.60
C GLU A 109 -14.43 -5.25 29.51
N ILE A 110 -13.98 -4.79 28.35
CA ILE A 110 -13.75 -3.38 28.06
C ILE A 110 -14.91 -2.91 27.18
N PRO A 111 -15.81 -2.05 27.71
CA PRO A 111 -16.93 -1.55 26.93
C PRO A 111 -16.47 -0.57 25.86
N ALA A 112 -17.12 -0.63 24.69
CA ALA A 112 -16.83 0.27 23.57
C ALA A 112 -18.09 0.50 22.72
N LYS A 113 -18.22 1.70 22.15
CA LYS A 113 -19.30 2.03 21.20
C LYS A 113 -19.07 1.38 19.84
N THR A 114 -17.81 1.28 19.42
CA THR A 114 -17.35 0.61 18.20
C THR A 114 -16.10 -0.21 18.50
N VAL A 115 -15.85 -1.25 17.71
CA VAL A 115 -14.64 -2.07 17.79
C VAL A 115 -14.03 -2.20 16.40
N ILE A 116 -12.73 -2.03 16.27
CA ILE A 116 -11.98 -2.24 15.03
C ILE A 116 -11.00 -3.39 15.24
N LEU A 117 -11.14 -4.48 14.49
CA LEU A 117 -10.22 -5.60 14.53
C LEU A 117 -9.09 -5.39 13.52
N THR A 118 -7.84 -5.41 14.02
CA THR A 118 -6.62 -5.20 13.23
C THR A 118 -5.58 -6.30 13.50
N ASN A 119 -6.02 -7.55 13.52
CA ASN A 119 -5.30 -8.70 14.07
C ASN A 119 -4.00 -9.09 13.35
N GLY A 120 -3.73 -8.56 12.17
CA GLY A 120 -2.53 -8.93 11.41
C GLY A 120 -2.49 -10.44 11.10
N THR A 121 -1.37 -11.08 11.40
CA THR A 121 -1.16 -12.54 11.23
C THR A 121 -1.43 -13.34 12.49
N PHE A 122 -2.18 -12.78 13.47
CA PHE A 122 -2.26 -13.37 14.81
C PHE A 122 -3.45 -14.32 15.01
N LEU A 123 -4.56 -14.18 14.24
CA LEU A 123 -5.73 -15.04 14.41
C LEU A 123 -5.37 -16.50 14.07
N ASN A 124 -5.38 -17.36 15.10
CA ASN A 124 -4.97 -18.76 15.01
C ASN A 124 -3.65 -18.94 14.24
N GLY A 125 -2.71 -18.01 14.46
CA GLY A 125 -1.43 -17.96 13.75
C GLY A 125 -0.59 -19.20 14.00
N ILE A 126 0.00 -19.76 12.94
CA ILE A 126 0.90 -20.91 12.98
C ILE A 126 2.14 -20.61 12.16
N ILE A 127 3.29 -20.61 12.80
CA ILE A 127 4.60 -20.54 12.12
C ILE A 127 5.01 -21.95 11.69
N HIS A 128 5.46 -22.07 10.45
CA HIS A 128 5.99 -23.30 9.86
C HIS A 128 7.46 -23.12 9.49
N ILE A 129 8.30 -24.04 9.97
CA ILE A 129 9.74 -24.17 9.61
C ILE A 129 10.00 -25.65 9.38
N GLY A 130 10.15 -26.08 8.13
CA GLY A 130 10.17 -27.49 7.77
C GLY A 130 8.95 -28.21 8.31
N GLU A 131 9.17 -29.25 9.09
CA GLU A 131 8.09 -30.06 9.67
C GLU A 131 7.53 -29.49 10.99
N ARG A 132 8.18 -28.47 11.55
CA ARG A 132 7.78 -27.89 12.85
C ARG A 132 6.63 -26.89 12.67
N LYS A 133 5.66 -26.96 13.60
CA LYS A 133 4.54 -26.03 13.73
C LYS A 133 4.63 -25.35 15.10
N ILE A 134 4.55 -24.03 15.11
CA ILE A 134 4.60 -23.23 16.34
C ILE A 134 3.40 -22.30 16.35
N SER A 135 2.55 -22.40 17.38
CA SER A 135 1.42 -21.46 17.57
C SER A 135 1.96 -20.07 17.91
N ALA A 136 1.91 -19.17 16.94
CA ALA A 136 2.43 -17.81 17.07
C ALA A 136 1.83 -16.91 16.00
N GLY A 137 1.67 -15.62 16.27
CA GLY A 137 1.30 -14.61 15.27
C GLY A 137 2.51 -14.10 14.48
N ARG A 138 3.68 -14.07 15.10
CA ARG A 138 5.01 -13.86 14.50
C ARG A 138 6.09 -14.37 15.45
N ALA A 139 7.35 -14.42 15.00
CA ALA A 139 8.44 -14.96 15.80
C ALA A 139 8.53 -14.24 17.18
N GLY A 140 8.45 -15.04 18.25
CA GLY A 140 8.48 -14.57 19.64
C GLY A 140 7.18 -14.03 20.21
N GLU A 141 6.05 -14.09 19.48
CA GLU A 141 4.77 -13.55 19.93
C GLU A 141 3.63 -14.57 19.75
N ARG A 142 2.84 -14.76 20.80
CA ARG A 142 1.75 -15.76 20.83
C ARG A 142 0.66 -15.47 19.80
N ALA A 143 0.01 -16.50 19.30
CA ALA A 143 -1.21 -16.38 18.49
C ALA A 143 -2.39 -15.86 19.32
N SER A 144 -3.34 -15.21 18.64
CA SER A 144 -4.63 -14.83 19.20
C SER A 144 -5.66 -15.92 18.87
N THR A 145 -6.27 -16.49 19.90
CA THR A 145 -7.28 -17.55 19.76
C THR A 145 -8.62 -17.11 20.35
N GLY A 146 -9.72 -17.73 19.93
CA GLY A 146 -11.08 -17.47 20.43
C GLY A 146 -11.90 -16.55 19.52
N ILE A 147 -11.33 -15.46 18.99
CA ILE A 147 -12.06 -14.50 18.14
C ILE A 147 -12.59 -15.16 16.87
N THR A 148 -11.78 -15.96 16.17
CA THR A 148 -12.23 -16.61 14.93
C THR A 148 -13.42 -17.55 15.20
N ALA A 149 -13.34 -18.39 16.23
CA ALA A 149 -14.42 -19.30 16.57
C ALA A 149 -15.73 -18.54 16.85
N GLN A 150 -15.66 -17.48 17.65
CA GLN A 150 -16.82 -16.65 17.95
C GLN A 150 -17.39 -15.96 16.70
N LEU A 151 -16.54 -15.44 15.79
CA LEU A 151 -17.02 -14.80 14.58
C LEU A 151 -17.71 -15.82 13.64
N VAL A 152 -17.17 -17.06 13.54
CA VAL A 152 -17.80 -18.14 12.78
C VAL A 152 -19.17 -18.53 13.37
N GLU A 153 -19.27 -18.63 14.70
CA GLU A 153 -20.55 -18.84 15.39
C GLU A 153 -21.57 -17.72 15.13
N LEU A 154 -21.08 -16.48 14.92
CA LEU A 154 -21.90 -15.33 14.55
C LEU A 154 -22.24 -15.26 13.05
N GLY A 155 -21.82 -16.27 12.26
CA GLY A 155 -22.16 -16.42 10.85
C GLY A 155 -21.11 -15.86 9.86
N PHE A 156 -19.93 -15.44 10.32
CA PHE A 156 -18.88 -14.99 9.40
C PHE A 156 -18.17 -16.15 8.71
N GLU A 157 -17.87 -15.98 7.43
CA GLU A 157 -17.05 -16.90 6.65
C GLU A 157 -15.57 -16.60 6.86
N ALA A 158 -14.86 -17.55 7.45
CA ALA A 158 -13.42 -17.51 7.65
C ALA A 158 -12.69 -18.36 6.61
N GLY A 159 -11.46 -17.95 6.30
CA GLY A 159 -10.53 -18.74 5.49
C GLY A 159 -9.13 -18.66 6.06
N ARG A 160 -8.18 -19.33 5.41
CA ARG A 160 -6.79 -19.30 5.83
C ARG A 160 -5.90 -18.73 4.72
N MET A 161 -5.01 -17.84 5.11
CA MET A 161 -3.97 -17.28 4.24
C MET A 161 -2.58 -17.55 4.79
N LYS A 162 -1.60 -17.50 3.91
CA LYS A 162 -0.20 -17.71 4.25
C LYS A 162 0.63 -16.54 3.73
N THR A 163 1.59 -16.11 4.53
CA THR A 163 2.71 -15.28 4.06
C THR A 163 4.02 -15.83 4.59
N GLY A 164 5.15 -15.21 4.24
CA GLY A 164 6.46 -15.68 4.68
C GLY A 164 7.44 -14.54 4.88
N THR A 165 8.50 -14.83 5.60
CA THR A 165 9.62 -13.91 5.81
C THR A 165 10.95 -14.67 5.64
N PRO A 166 12.01 -14.03 5.09
CA PRO A 166 13.33 -14.66 5.00
C PRO A 166 14.03 -14.68 6.35
N ALA A 167 15.12 -15.43 6.38
CA ALA A 167 16.07 -15.42 7.50
C ALA A 167 16.61 -14.01 7.76
N ARG A 168 17.08 -13.79 8.98
CA ARG A 168 17.86 -12.62 9.37
C ARG A 168 19.29 -13.04 9.59
N VAL A 169 20.23 -12.23 9.10
CA VAL A 169 21.65 -12.53 9.12
C VAL A 169 22.46 -11.43 9.79
N ASP A 170 23.62 -11.80 10.31
CA ASP A 170 24.59 -10.86 10.86
C ASP A 170 25.40 -10.19 9.73
N GLY A 171 25.12 -8.95 9.47
CA GLY A 171 25.78 -8.17 8.42
C GLY A 171 27.29 -7.99 8.60
N ARG A 172 27.83 -8.21 9.81
CA ARG A 172 29.27 -8.19 10.10
C ARG A 172 30.01 -9.39 9.51
N THR A 173 29.25 -10.44 9.16
CA THR A 173 29.79 -11.71 8.62
C THR A 173 29.64 -11.81 7.10
N LEU A 174 29.06 -10.79 6.47
CA LEU A 174 28.88 -10.72 5.02
C LEU A 174 30.08 -10.07 4.34
N ASN A 175 30.43 -10.56 3.16
CA ASN A 175 31.39 -9.90 2.28
C ASN A 175 30.62 -8.95 1.35
N TRP A 176 30.57 -7.68 1.74
CA TRP A 176 29.85 -6.63 1.01
C TRP A 176 30.49 -6.26 -0.33
N ASP A 177 31.82 -6.45 -0.47
CA ASP A 177 32.59 -6.00 -1.64
C ASP A 177 32.25 -6.77 -2.92
N VAL A 178 31.69 -7.97 -2.81
CA VAL A 178 31.28 -8.79 -3.97
C VAL A 178 29.82 -8.55 -4.38
N MET A 179 29.12 -7.67 -3.68
CA MET A 179 27.71 -7.35 -3.95
C MET A 179 27.57 -6.02 -4.70
N GLU A 180 26.59 -5.92 -5.59
CA GLU A 180 26.27 -4.67 -6.25
C GLU A 180 25.63 -3.67 -5.27
N VAL A 181 26.19 -2.47 -5.18
CA VAL A 181 25.67 -1.42 -4.29
C VAL A 181 24.44 -0.76 -4.93
N GLN A 182 23.35 -0.68 -4.18
CA GLN A 182 22.15 0.04 -4.57
C GLN A 182 22.00 1.31 -3.72
N HIS A 183 22.39 2.45 -4.28
CA HIS A 183 22.25 3.75 -3.65
C HIS A 183 20.80 4.24 -3.63
N GLY A 184 20.51 5.13 -2.69
CA GLY A 184 19.29 5.95 -2.70
C GLY A 184 19.37 7.07 -3.73
N ASP A 185 18.26 7.76 -3.95
CA ASP A 185 18.19 8.88 -4.89
C ASP A 185 18.86 10.14 -4.34
N GLU A 186 19.50 10.91 -5.23
CA GLU A 186 20.00 12.24 -4.95
C GLU A 186 19.39 13.25 -5.96
N PRO A 187 18.77 14.32 -5.49
CA PRO A 187 18.50 14.67 -4.09
C PRO A 187 17.51 13.71 -3.42
N VAL A 188 17.64 13.57 -2.09
CA VAL A 188 16.77 12.70 -1.30
C VAL A 188 15.35 13.23 -1.29
N GLY A 189 14.38 12.39 -1.64
CA GLY A 189 12.95 12.69 -1.54
C GLY A 189 12.39 12.44 -0.13
N LYS A 190 11.08 12.66 0.02
CA LYS A 190 10.33 12.38 1.25
C LYS A 190 8.89 11.91 0.94
N PHE A 191 8.23 11.35 1.95
CA PHE A 191 6.83 10.93 1.83
C PHE A 191 5.83 11.99 2.24
N SER A 192 6.04 12.63 3.40
CA SER A 192 5.05 13.54 3.96
C SER A 192 4.95 14.88 3.21
N PHE A 193 3.74 15.40 3.10
CA PHE A 193 3.47 16.76 2.64
C PHE A 193 3.75 17.81 3.72
N THR A 194 3.93 17.37 4.99
CA THR A 194 4.27 18.28 6.09
C THR A 194 5.77 18.54 6.13
N ASP A 195 6.19 19.49 6.96
CA ASP A 195 7.61 19.74 7.20
C ASP A 195 8.19 18.62 8.07
N THR A 196 8.99 17.75 7.43
CA THR A 196 9.68 16.63 8.05
C THR A 196 11.18 16.74 7.86
N PRO A 197 12.01 16.16 8.76
CA PRO A 197 13.46 16.22 8.63
C PRO A 197 13.95 15.64 7.31
N LYS A 198 14.87 16.35 6.64
CA LYS A 198 15.57 15.82 5.47
C LYS A 198 16.63 14.81 5.89
N LEU A 199 16.64 13.67 5.24
CA LEU A 199 17.67 12.65 5.44
C LEU A 199 19.02 13.19 4.91
N LYS A 200 20.00 13.36 5.82
CA LYS A 200 21.32 13.94 5.48
C LYS A 200 22.28 12.93 4.86
N LYS A 201 22.09 11.65 5.14
CA LYS A 201 22.98 10.55 4.77
C LYS A 201 22.13 9.32 4.51
N GLN A 202 22.45 8.56 3.48
CA GLN A 202 21.72 7.33 3.14
C GLN A 202 22.58 6.10 3.40
N ARG A 203 21.95 4.99 3.85
CA ARG A 203 22.57 3.68 3.97
C ARG A 203 22.18 2.86 2.74
N PRO A 204 23.13 2.40 1.90
CA PRO A 204 22.79 1.65 0.70
C PRO A 204 22.24 0.27 1.04
N CYS A 205 21.39 -0.28 0.18
CA CYS A 205 21.11 -1.70 0.07
C CYS A 205 22.11 -2.32 -0.91
N HIS A 206 22.17 -3.65 -0.92
CA HIS A 206 23.05 -4.38 -1.83
C HIS A 206 22.25 -5.43 -2.60
N ILE A 207 22.77 -5.86 -3.75
CA ILE A 207 22.17 -6.86 -4.60
C ILE A 207 23.15 -8.02 -4.75
N THR A 208 22.64 -9.23 -4.60
CA THR A 208 23.33 -10.46 -4.94
C THR A 208 22.37 -11.43 -5.61
N TYR A 209 22.81 -12.63 -5.94
CA TYR A 209 22.01 -13.61 -6.67
C TYR A 209 22.18 -15.00 -6.08
N THR A 210 21.12 -15.80 -6.13
CA THR A 210 21.25 -17.25 -5.98
C THR A 210 22.02 -17.84 -7.17
N ASN A 211 22.41 -19.10 -7.08
CA ASN A 211 23.06 -19.85 -8.15
C ASN A 211 22.57 -21.31 -8.14
N LYS A 212 23.00 -22.12 -9.12
CA LYS A 212 22.59 -23.53 -9.23
C LYS A 212 22.87 -24.35 -7.98
N LYS A 213 24.04 -24.15 -7.32
CA LYS A 213 24.39 -24.87 -6.09
C LYS A 213 23.43 -24.52 -4.95
N VAL A 214 23.02 -23.24 -4.83
CA VAL A 214 21.98 -22.81 -3.88
C VAL A 214 20.67 -23.55 -4.17
N HIS A 215 20.26 -23.61 -5.43
CA HIS A 215 19.02 -24.27 -5.84
C HIS A 215 19.05 -25.78 -5.56
N GLU A 216 20.17 -26.44 -5.81
CA GLU A 216 20.36 -27.88 -5.51
C GLU A 216 20.18 -28.16 -4.02
N ILE A 217 20.82 -27.37 -3.15
CA ILE A 217 20.65 -27.52 -1.70
C ILE A 217 19.21 -27.27 -1.26
N LEU A 218 18.56 -26.24 -1.76
CA LEU A 218 17.15 -25.95 -1.39
C LEU A 218 16.23 -27.10 -1.82
N LYS A 219 16.44 -27.69 -3.00
CA LYS A 219 15.65 -28.84 -3.48
C LYS A 219 15.75 -30.06 -2.56
N THR A 220 16.85 -30.26 -1.86
CA THR A 220 17.00 -31.39 -0.89
C THR A 220 16.04 -31.30 0.31
N GLY A 221 15.36 -30.17 0.48
CA GLY A 221 14.38 -29.96 1.55
C GLY A 221 12.94 -29.92 1.10
N PHE A 222 12.64 -30.13 -0.19
CA PHE A 222 11.29 -30.01 -0.74
C PHE A 222 10.32 -31.04 -0.17
N ASP A 223 10.79 -32.24 0.13
CA ASP A 223 10.05 -33.32 0.82
C ASP A 223 9.62 -32.94 2.24
N LYS A 224 10.31 -31.97 2.86
CA LYS A 224 10.04 -31.43 4.20
C LYS A 224 9.39 -30.04 4.15
N SER A 225 9.17 -29.49 2.95
CA SER A 225 8.51 -28.19 2.79
C SER A 225 7.04 -28.25 3.20
N PRO A 226 6.58 -27.43 4.14
CA PRO A 226 5.18 -27.42 4.55
C PRO A 226 4.25 -26.98 3.41
N MET A 227 4.76 -26.31 2.38
CA MET A 227 4.01 -25.91 1.19
C MET A 227 3.80 -27.09 0.24
N PHE A 228 4.84 -27.87 -0.05
CA PHE A 228 4.77 -28.98 -1.01
C PHE A 228 4.16 -30.25 -0.42
N THR A 229 4.22 -30.40 0.89
CA THR A 229 3.61 -31.53 1.61
C THR A 229 2.15 -31.32 2.00
N GLY A 230 1.52 -30.21 1.62
CA GLY A 230 0.12 -29.91 1.98
C GLY A 230 -0.12 -29.61 3.46
N ARG A 231 0.93 -29.40 4.26
CA ARG A 231 0.80 -29.04 5.69
C ARG A 231 0.26 -27.63 5.90
N ILE A 232 0.53 -26.72 4.96
CA ILE A 232 -0.08 -25.39 4.88
C ILE A 232 -1.33 -25.51 4.01
N GLN A 233 -2.48 -25.12 4.55
CA GLN A 233 -3.74 -25.06 3.84
C GLN A 233 -4.03 -23.67 3.28
N GLY A 234 -3.40 -22.65 3.86
CA GLY A 234 -3.56 -21.26 3.48
C GLY A 234 -2.93 -20.93 2.12
N ILE A 235 -3.65 -20.13 1.32
CA ILE A 235 -3.18 -19.66 0.02
C ILE A 235 -2.13 -18.57 0.22
N GLY A 236 -0.99 -18.69 -0.47
CA GLY A 236 0.12 -17.71 -0.43
C GLY A 236 -0.02 -16.59 -1.45
N PRO A 237 0.65 -15.44 -1.22
CA PRO A 237 0.60 -14.32 -2.13
C PRO A 237 1.34 -14.61 -3.44
N ARG A 238 0.68 -14.39 -4.58
CA ARG A 238 1.21 -14.61 -5.93
C ARG A 238 2.51 -13.85 -6.22
N TYR A 239 2.64 -12.64 -5.67
CA TYR A 239 3.73 -11.70 -5.97
C TYR A 239 4.81 -11.61 -4.90
N CYS A 240 4.79 -12.48 -3.90
CA CYS A 240 5.86 -12.66 -2.93
C CYS A 240 6.09 -14.16 -2.71
N PRO A 241 6.46 -14.90 -3.77
CA PRO A 241 6.69 -16.33 -3.66
C PRO A 241 7.91 -16.59 -2.78
N SER A 242 7.90 -17.69 -2.09
CA SER A 242 9.09 -18.19 -1.40
C SER A 242 10.20 -18.54 -2.40
N ILE A 243 11.41 -18.70 -1.93
CA ILE A 243 12.52 -19.08 -2.82
C ILE A 243 12.29 -20.48 -3.42
N GLU A 244 11.69 -21.41 -2.66
CA GLU A 244 11.31 -22.72 -3.14
C GLU A 244 10.27 -22.65 -4.27
N ASP A 245 9.25 -21.79 -4.17
CA ASP A 245 8.29 -21.53 -5.25
C ASP A 245 8.94 -20.98 -6.52
N LYS A 246 9.93 -20.08 -6.34
CA LYS A 246 10.65 -19.50 -7.50
C LYS A 246 11.46 -20.56 -8.23
N ILE A 247 12.16 -21.43 -7.50
CA ILE A 247 13.01 -22.48 -8.06
C ILE A 247 12.16 -23.52 -8.79
N GLU A 248 10.96 -23.81 -8.32
CA GLU A 248 10.05 -24.74 -8.97
C GLU A 248 9.40 -24.13 -10.21
N ARG A 249 8.76 -22.95 -10.05
CA ARG A 249 8.02 -22.30 -11.15
C ARG A 249 8.90 -21.74 -12.26
N PHE A 250 10.13 -21.38 -11.93
CA PHE A 250 11.12 -20.82 -12.87
C PHE A 250 12.38 -21.67 -12.89
N ALA A 251 12.21 -22.98 -13.08
CA ALA A 251 13.30 -23.96 -13.07
C ALA A 251 14.33 -23.75 -14.20
N ASP A 252 13.95 -23.00 -15.24
CA ASP A 252 14.81 -22.55 -16.34
C ASP A 252 15.78 -21.43 -15.96
N LYS A 253 15.57 -20.77 -14.80
CA LYS A 253 16.41 -19.68 -14.31
C LYS A 253 17.54 -20.20 -13.42
N ASP A 254 18.76 -19.94 -13.85
CA ASP A 254 19.97 -20.31 -13.09
C ASP A 254 20.21 -19.49 -11.83
N ARG A 255 19.55 -18.31 -11.73
CA ARG A 255 19.72 -17.38 -10.61
C ARG A 255 18.45 -16.55 -10.35
N HIS A 256 18.26 -16.17 -9.09
CA HIS A 256 17.24 -15.22 -8.65
C HIS A 256 17.90 -14.07 -7.91
N GLN A 257 17.45 -12.85 -8.18
CA GLN A 257 17.95 -11.65 -7.52
C GLN A 257 17.51 -11.61 -6.06
N LEU A 258 18.44 -11.21 -5.19
CA LEU A 258 18.26 -10.99 -3.77
C LEU A 258 18.66 -9.56 -3.42
N PHE A 259 17.87 -8.91 -2.56
CA PHE A 259 18.25 -7.63 -1.98
C PHE A 259 18.69 -7.83 -0.55
N VAL A 260 19.88 -7.36 -0.23
CA VAL A 260 20.52 -7.43 1.09
C VAL A 260 20.30 -6.07 1.75
N GLU A 261 19.34 -6.01 2.65
CA GLU A 261 18.77 -4.76 3.14
C GLU A 261 19.06 -4.60 4.64
N PRO A 262 19.82 -3.56 5.06
CA PRO A 262 20.02 -3.26 6.47
C PRO A 262 18.68 -2.96 7.17
N GLU A 263 18.49 -3.50 8.38
CA GLU A 263 17.27 -3.25 9.16
C GLU A 263 17.32 -1.98 10.03
N GLY A 264 18.36 -1.16 9.92
CA GLY A 264 18.49 0.11 10.63
C GLY A 264 19.89 0.71 10.49
N TRP A 265 20.11 1.83 11.18
CA TRP A 265 21.39 2.55 11.14
C TRP A 265 22.50 1.82 11.88
N GLU A 266 22.23 1.36 13.09
CA GLU A 266 23.24 0.87 14.05
C GLU A 266 23.16 -0.64 14.24
N THR A 267 22.05 -1.28 13.86
CA THR A 267 21.93 -2.74 13.93
C THR A 267 22.78 -3.42 12.87
N CYS A 268 23.36 -4.56 13.25
CA CYS A 268 24.01 -5.48 12.30
C CYS A 268 23.02 -6.45 11.66
N GLU A 269 21.73 -6.40 12.02
CA GLU A 269 20.70 -7.28 11.46
C GLU A 269 20.39 -6.88 10.01
N VAL A 270 20.38 -7.87 9.13
CA VAL A 270 20.16 -7.70 7.69
C VAL A 270 19.01 -8.59 7.24
N TYR A 271 18.11 -8.01 6.46
CA TYR A 271 17.01 -8.67 5.78
C TYR A 271 17.41 -9.13 4.38
N VAL A 272 17.19 -10.40 4.05
CA VAL A 272 17.54 -10.98 2.74
C VAL A 272 16.29 -11.08 1.88
N ASN A 273 15.88 -9.96 1.28
CA ASN A 273 14.67 -9.88 0.48
C ASN A 273 14.78 -10.74 -0.79
N GLY A 274 13.76 -11.56 -1.01
CA GLY A 274 13.74 -12.51 -2.12
C GLY A 274 14.15 -13.94 -1.74
N PHE A 275 14.67 -14.15 -0.51
CA PHE A 275 15.05 -15.45 0.03
C PHE A 275 14.08 -15.91 1.15
N SER A 276 12.80 -15.56 1.05
CA SER A 276 11.77 -16.07 1.98
C SER A 276 11.64 -17.58 1.82
N SER A 277 11.67 -18.32 2.92
CA SER A 277 11.63 -19.78 2.91
C SER A 277 10.92 -20.33 4.14
N SER A 278 10.30 -21.49 3.98
CA SER A 278 9.74 -22.29 5.08
C SER A 278 10.41 -23.65 5.22
N LEU A 279 11.49 -23.89 4.50
CA LEU A 279 12.30 -25.10 4.59
C LEU A 279 12.93 -25.28 5.98
N PRO A 280 13.40 -26.49 6.35
CA PRO A 280 14.17 -26.70 7.57
C PRO A 280 15.34 -25.73 7.70
N GLU A 281 15.63 -25.28 8.94
CA GLU A 281 16.65 -24.25 9.18
C GLU A 281 18.05 -24.64 8.70
N GLU A 282 18.40 -25.92 8.80
CA GLU A 282 19.71 -26.45 8.33
C GLU A 282 19.84 -26.36 6.80
N ILE A 283 18.74 -26.54 6.07
CA ILE A 283 18.72 -26.40 4.60
C ILE A 283 18.84 -24.92 4.22
N GLN A 284 18.07 -24.04 4.89
CA GLN A 284 18.17 -22.60 4.68
C GLN A 284 19.61 -22.11 4.93
N TYR A 285 20.23 -22.53 6.02
CA TYR A 285 21.58 -22.13 6.40
C TYR A 285 22.65 -22.62 5.41
N LYS A 286 22.58 -23.89 5.02
CA LYS A 286 23.52 -24.48 4.02
C LYS A 286 23.40 -23.77 2.68
N ALA A 287 22.17 -23.56 2.19
CA ALA A 287 21.92 -22.90 0.92
C ALA A 287 22.37 -21.43 0.94
N MET A 288 22.11 -20.72 2.05
CA MET A 288 22.50 -19.32 2.21
C MET A 288 24.01 -19.12 2.08
N ARG A 289 24.82 -20.01 2.66
CA ARG A 289 26.29 -19.90 2.62
C ARG A 289 26.91 -20.18 1.25
N LEU A 290 26.10 -20.57 0.26
CA LEU A 290 26.53 -20.73 -1.14
C LEU A 290 26.16 -19.49 -1.99
N ILE A 291 25.51 -18.48 -1.41
CA ILE A 291 25.21 -17.22 -2.06
C ILE A 291 26.49 -16.35 -2.06
N PRO A 292 26.86 -15.72 -3.19
CA PRO A 292 28.00 -14.81 -3.23
C PRO A 292 27.91 -13.71 -2.17
N GLY A 293 28.93 -13.60 -1.33
CA GLY A 293 29.02 -12.68 -0.20
C GLY A 293 28.45 -13.20 1.12
N PHE A 294 27.90 -14.44 1.13
CA PHE A 294 27.34 -15.08 2.33
C PHE A 294 28.16 -16.29 2.83
N GLU A 295 29.34 -16.50 2.31
CA GLU A 295 30.16 -17.69 2.58
C GLU A 295 30.39 -17.89 4.10
N ASN A 296 30.54 -16.80 4.84
CA ASN A 296 30.73 -16.78 6.29
C ASN A 296 29.51 -16.34 7.09
N ALA A 297 28.36 -16.22 6.42
CA ALA A 297 27.13 -15.68 7.04
C ALA A 297 26.75 -16.45 8.31
N LYS A 298 26.41 -15.69 9.36
CA LYS A 298 25.78 -16.19 10.58
C LYS A 298 24.31 -15.82 10.56
N MET A 299 23.44 -16.77 10.77
CA MET A 299 22.00 -16.59 10.79
C MET A 299 21.54 -16.28 12.22
N PHE A 300 20.82 -15.17 12.41
CA PHE A 300 20.20 -14.83 13.71
C PHE A 300 18.92 -15.62 13.94
N ARG A 301 18.12 -15.81 12.91
CA ARG A 301 16.90 -16.62 12.92
C ARG A 301 16.55 -17.08 11.51
N PRO A 302 15.96 -18.29 11.38
CA PRO A 302 15.53 -18.79 10.08
C PRO A 302 14.35 -17.99 9.51
N GLY A 303 14.17 -18.09 8.20
CA GLY A 303 12.92 -17.75 7.54
C GLY A 303 11.81 -18.70 7.95
N TYR A 304 10.56 -18.25 7.83
CA TYR A 304 9.40 -19.06 8.13
C TYR A 304 8.19 -18.66 7.29
N ALA A 305 7.25 -19.58 7.12
CA ALA A 305 5.92 -19.24 6.71
C ALA A 305 5.02 -19.01 7.93
N ILE A 306 4.13 -18.04 7.85
CA ILE A 306 3.06 -17.82 8.84
C ILE A 306 1.73 -18.05 8.16
N GLU A 307 0.91 -18.92 8.72
CA GLU A 307 -0.45 -19.21 8.32
C GLU A 307 -1.41 -18.65 9.38
N TYR A 308 -2.48 -17.98 8.95
CA TYR A 308 -3.39 -17.26 9.84
C TYR A 308 -4.79 -17.18 9.25
N ASP A 309 -5.81 -16.93 10.10
CA ASP A 309 -7.16 -16.76 9.66
C ASP A 309 -7.42 -15.37 9.11
N PHE A 310 -8.27 -15.30 8.09
CA PHE A 310 -8.85 -14.08 7.54
C PHE A 310 -10.34 -14.26 7.33
N PHE A 311 -11.05 -13.17 7.08
CA PHE A 311 -12.48 -13.18 6.76
C PHE A 311 -12.69 -12.57 5.37
N GLN A 312 -13.63 -13.16 4.59
CA GLN A 312 -13.94 -12.66 3.28
C GLN A 312 -14.42 -11.20 3.36
N PRO A 313 -13.74 -10.25 2.70
CA PRO A 313 -14.06 -8.83 2.83
C PRO A 313 -15.37 -8.44 2.15
N THR A 314 -15.99 -9.30 1.37
CA THR A 314 -17.36 -9.14 0.84
C THR A 314 -18.41 -9.06 1.95
N GLN A 315 -18.09 -9.54 3.16
CA GLN A 315 -18.92 -9.42 4.37
C GLN A 315 -18.88 -8.02 5.00
N LEU A 316 -18.12 -7.08 4.39
CA LEU A 316 -18.01 -5.70 4.83
C LEU A 316 -18.83 -4.77 3.93
N LYS A 317 -19.23 -3.65 4.51
CA LYS A 317 -19.66 -2.47 3.77
C LYS A 317 -18.44 -1.70 3.26
N VAL A 318 -18.63 -0.78 2.33
CA VAL A 318 -17.56 0.12 1.84
C VAL A 318 -16.95 1.01 2.94
N SER A 319 -17.64 1.18 4.07
CA SER A 319 -17.14 1.84 5.29
C SER A 319 -16.18 0.95 6.10
N LEU A 320 -15.98 -0.30 5.72
CA LEU A 320 -15.30 -1.37 6.45
C LEU A 320 -16.04 -1.84 7.73
N GLU A 321 -17.27 -1.37 7.97
CA GLU A 321 -18.18 -1.95 8.96
C GLU A 321 -18.65 -3.32 8.48
N THR A 322 -18.75 -4.30 9.39
CA THR A 322 -19.28 -5.62 9.05
C THR A 322 -20.80 -5.54 8.75
N ARG A 323 -21.28 -6.42 7.85
CA ARG A 323 -22.71 -6.50 7.51
C ARG A 323 -23.52 -7.19 8.62
N LEU A 324 -22.94 -8.19 9.27
CA LEU A 324 -23.61 -9.04 10.26
C LEU A 324 -23.71 -8.39 11.64
N ILE A 325 -22.65 -7.70 12.08
CA ILE A 325 -22.58 -7.12 13.43
C ILE A 325 -22.39 -5.61 13.30
N LYS A 326 -23.34 -4.84 13.78
CA LYS A 326 -23.27 -3.38 13.79
C LYS A 326 -22.13 -2.88 14.69
N ASN A 327 -21.48 -1.78 14.30
CA ASN A 327 -20.40 -1.11 15.01
C ASN A 327 -19.09 -1.91 15.10
N LEU A 328 -18.97 -3.03 14.39
CA LEU A 328 -17.76 -3.85 14.26
C LEU A 328 -17.11 -3.57 12.92
N PHE A 329 -15.81 -3.24 12.92
CA PHE A 329 -15.03 -2.93 11.72
C PHE A 329 -13.83 -3.87 11.60
N PHE A 330 -13.46 -4.22 10.36
CA PHE A 330 -12.25 -5.00 10.08
C PHE A 330 -11.29 -4.17 9.24
N ALA A 331 -9.99 -4.22 9.57
CA ALA A 331 -8.97 -3.51 8.81
C ALA A 331 -7.64 -4.28 8.76
N GLY A 332 -7.00 -4.27 7.60
CA GLY A 332 -5.71 -4.90 7.37
C GLY A 332 -5.81 -6.38 6.97
N GLN A 333 -4.90 -7.21 7.48
CA GLN A 333 -4.76 -8.61 7.05
C GLN A 333 -5.97 -9.49 7.36
N ILE A 334 -6.78 -9.12 8.34
CA ILE A 334 -8.06 -9.80 8.62
C ILE A 334 -8.99 -9.81 7.40
N ASN A 335 -8.83 -8.84 6.48
CA ASN A 335 -9.56 -8.73 5.22
C ASN A 335 -8.83 -9.40 4.03
N GLY A 336 -7.83 -10.25 4.29
CA GLY A 336 -7.09 -10.94 3.25
C GLY A 336 -6.09 -10.07 2.48
N THR A 337 -5.66 -8.92 3.01
CA THR A 337 -4.62 -8.09 2.39
C THR A 337 -3.23 -8.41 2.93
N THR A 338 -2.18 -8.10 2.15
CA THR A 338 -0.79 -8.17 2.61
C THR A 338 -0.05 -6.89 2.27
N GLY A 339 0.46 -6.22 3.29
CA GLY A 339 1.28 -4.99 3.19
C GLY A 339 0.93 -3.98 4.27
N TYR A 340 1.95 -3.25 4.71
CA TYR A 340 1.79 -2.21 5.74
C TYR A 340 0.90 -1.06 5.25
N GLU A 341 1.04 -0.71 3.98
CA GLU A 341 0.35 0.40 3.35
C GLU A 341 -1.15 0.12 3.20
N GLU A 342 -1.49 -1.10 2.74
CA GLU A 342 -2.87 -1.56 2.64
C GLU A 342 -3.54 -1.62 4.02
N ALA A 343 -2.81 -2.09 5.03
CA ALA A 343 -3.31 -2.14 6.40
C ALA A 343 -3.48 -0.73 7.00
N GLY A 344 -2.51 0.16 6.76
CA GLY A 344 -2.59 1.56 7.21
C GLY A 344 -3.77 2.30 6.60
N ALA A 345 -4.01 2.13 5.29
CA ALA A 345 -5.16 2.72 4.59
C ALA A 345 -6.49 2.23 5.16
N GLN A 346 -6.65 0.90 5.33
CA GLN A 346 -7.86 0.32 5.90
C GLN A 346 -8.07 0.76 7.34
N GLY A 347 -7.00 0.79 8.16
CA GLY A 347 -7.06 1.24 9.55
C GLY A 347 -7.50 2.69 9.67
N LEU A 348 -6.97 3.58 8.83
CA LEU A 348 -7.36 5.00 8.80
C LEU A 348 -8.84 5.13 8.42
N MET A 349 -9.28 4.48 7.34
CA MET A 349 -10.67 4.55 6.87
C MET A 349 -11.65 3.93 7.89
N ALA A 350 -11.31 2.81 8.51
CA ALA A 350 -12.12 2.20 9.56
C ALA A 350 -12.22 3.11 10.78
N GLY A 351 -11.12 3.75 11.19
CA GLY A 351 -11.11 4.72 12.30
C GLY A 351 -11.99 5.93 12.04
N ILE A 352 -11.87 6.55 10.86
CA ILE A 352 -12.73 7.67 10.45
C ILE A 352 -14.20 7.24 10.45
N ASN A 353 -14.53 6.12 9.83
CA ASN A 353 -15.92 5.66 9.74
C ASN A 353 -16.49 5.19 11.08
N ALA A 354 -15.68 4.63 11.97
CA ALA A 354 -16.09 4.32 13.33
C ALA A 354 -16.46 5.60 14.10
N HIS A 355 -15.66 6.67 13.94
CA HIS A 355 -15.97 7.98 14.54
C HIS A 355 -17.24 8.58 13.95
N LEU A 356 -17.42 8.61 12.64
CA LEU A 356 -18.62 9.12 12.00
C LEU A 356 -19.86 8.34 12.44
N LYS A 357 -19.74 7.01 12.57
CA LYS A 357 -20.83 6.12 13.01
C LYS A 357 -21.34 6.43 14.41
N ILE A 358 -20.46 6.70 15.37
CA ILE A 358 -20.87 7.02 16.74
C ILE A 358 -21.45 8.43 16.90
N ASN A 359 -21.32 9.26 15.87
CA ASN A 359 -21.88 10.61 15.79
C ASN A 359 -23.06 10.70 14.81
N ASP A 360 -23.61 9.55 14.38
CA ASP A 360 -24.75 9.45 13.45
C ASP A 360 -24.54 10.23 12.13
N GLN A 361 -23.29 10.26 11.65
CA GLN A 361 -22.91 10.91 10.40
C GLN A 361 -22.78 9.88 9.27
N GLU A 362 -22.96 10.37 8.02
CA GLU A 362 -22.77 9.54 6.84
C GLU A 362 -21.33 9.00 6.72
N PRO A 363 -21.14 7.77 6.26
CA PRO A 363 -19.80 7.19 6.13
C PRO A 363 -18.97 7.92 5.07
N PHE A 364 -17.70 8.11 5.38
CA PHE A 364 -16.71 8.62 4.43
C PHE A 364 -16.22 7.50 3.52
N VAL A 365 -16.49 7.61 2.24
CA VAL A 365 -16.13 6.64 1.21
C VAL A 365 -15.40 7.33 0.07
N LEU A 366 -14.22 6.84 -0.26
CA LEU A 366 -13.43 7.30 -1.41
C LEU A 366 -13.77 6.47 -2.64
N LYS A 367 -14.03 7.15 -3.76
CA LYS A 367 -14.28 6.49 -5.04
C LYS A 367 -12.97 5.98 -5.67
N ARG A 368 -13.07 5.03 -6.58
CA ARG A 368 -11.94 4.51 -7.38
C ARG A 368 -11.23 5.61 -8.20
N SER A 369 -11.95 6.65 -8.58
CA SER A 369 -11.41 7.82 -9.30
C SER A 369 -10.79 8.88 -8.40
N GLU A 370 -10.96 8.76 -7.08
CA GLU A 370 -10.47 9.74 -6.10
C GLU A 370 -9.19 9.29 -5.39
N ALA A 371 -9.02 7.97 -5.15
CA ALA A 371 -7.87 7.46 -4.41
C ALA A 371 -7.56 6.00 -4.72
N TYR A 372 -6.28 5.60 -4.60
CA TYR A 372 -5.87 4.20 -4.51
C TYR A 372 -6.50 3.50 -3.30
N ILE A 373 -6.72 4.23 -2.20
CA ILE A 373 -7.48 3.75 -1.03
C ILE A 373 -8.91 3.37 -1.45
N GLY A 374 -9.56 4.18 -2.30
CA GLY A 374 -10.87 3.86 -2.85
C GLY A 374 -10.86 2.62 -3.73
N VAL A 375 -9.84 2.47 -4.59
CA VAL A 375 -9.65 1.25 -5.41
C VAL A 375 -9.45 0.03 -4.52
N LEU A 376 -8.62 0.12 -3.48
CA LEU A 376 -8.37 -0.95 -2.52
C LEU A 376 -9.66 -1.46 -1.86
N ILE A 377 -10.42 -0.55 -1.26
CA ILE A 377 -11.62 -0.91 -0.51
C ILE A 377 -12.71 -1.44 -1.45
N ASP A 378 -12.92 -0.80 -2.60
CA ASP A 378 -13.89 -1.25 -3.60
C ASP A 378 -13.57 -2.65 -4.12
N ASP A 379 -12.30 -2.95 -4.44
CA ASP A 379 -11.87 -4.30 -4.85
C ASP A 379 -12.16 -5.34 -3.74
N LEU A 380 -11.83 -5.02 -2.49
CA LEU A 380 -12.04 -5.93 -1.36
C LEU A 380 -13.52 -6.27 -1.17
N VAL A 381 -14.38 -5.27 -1.07
CA VAL A 381 -15.79 -5.49 -0.69
C VAL A 381 -16.65 -6.01 -1.84
N ASN A 382 -16.28 -5.75 -3.11
CA ASN A 382 -17.07 -6.15 -4.28
C ASN A 382 -16.53 -7.41 -4.96
N LYS A 383 -15.21 -7.68 -4.89
CA LYS A 383 -14.59 -8.83 -5.56
C LYS A 383 -14.16 -9.92 -4.60
N GLY A 384 -13.99 -9.58 -3.30
CA GLY A 384 -13.42 -10.50 -2.33
C GLY A 384 -11.94 -10.79 -2.56
N THR A 385 -11.43 -11.80 -1.85
CA THR A 385 -10.03 -12.21 -1.95
C THR A 385 -9.92 -13.73 -1.96
N GLU A 386 -9.48 -14.30 -3.08
CA GLU A 386 -9.13 -15.72 -3.18
C GLU A 386 -7.67 -15.98 -2.77
N GLU A 387 -6.80 -15.01 -3.05
CA GLU A 387 -5.37 -14.99 -2.66
C GLU A 387 -5.07 -13.69 -1.90
N PRO A 388 -3.99 -13.60 -1.10
CA PRO A 388 -3.64 -12.37 -0.39
C PRO A 388 -3.58 -11.16 -1.33
N TYR A 389 -4.52 -10.22 -1.13
CA TYR A 389 -4.64 -9.04 -1.96
C TYR A 389 -3.43 -8.12 -1.81
N ARG A 390 -2.96 -7.60 -2.93
CA ARG A 390 -1.89 -6.61 -3.00
C ARG A 390 -2.23 -5.54 -4.01
N MET A 391 -1.97 -4.27 -3.65
CA MET A 391 -2.18 -3.16 -4.56
C MET A 391 -1.09 -3.09 -5.63
N PHE A 392 -1.53 -2.86 -6.88
CA PHE A 392 -0.70 -2.59 -8.05
C PHE A 392 -1.27 -1.43 -8.85
N THR A 393 -0.41 -0.76 -9.61
CA THR A 393 -0.84 0.34 -10.49
C THR A 393 -1.82 -0.11 -11.58
N SER A 394 -1.79 -1.38 -11.96
CA SER A 394 -2.73 -1.96 -12.94
C SER A 394 -4.18 -2.08 -12.42
N ARG A 395 -4.38 -2.03 -11.11
CA ARG A 395 -5.73 -2.07 -10.51
C ARG A 395 -6.45 -0.73 -10.57
N ALA A 396 -5.71 0.37 -10.75
CA ALA A 396 -6.28 1.72 -10.84
C ALA A 396 -6.48 2.10 -12.31
N GLU A 397 -7.73 2.22 -12.72
CA GLU A 397 -8.13 2.63 -14.07
C GLU A 397 -7.72 4.08 -14.33
N HIS A 398 -7.92 4.96 -13.34
CA HIS A 398 -7.71 6.41 -13.43
C HIS A 398 -6.34 6.86 -12.89
N ARG A 399 -5.29 6.04 -13.05
CA ARG A 399 -3.97 6.27 -12.43
C ARG A 399 -3.32 7.60 -12.79
N ILE A 400 -3.67 8.24 -13.92
CA ILE A 400 -3.16 9.57 -14.27
C ILE A 400 -3.73 10.66 -13.35
N LEU A 401 -4.91 10.44 -12.78
CA LEU A 401 -5.52 11.31 -11.78
C LEU A 401 -4.99 11.01 -10.37
N LEU A 402 -4.59 9.74 -10.09
CA LEU A 402 -4.25 9.23 -8.77
C LEU A 402 -2.72 9.21 -8.52
N ARG A 403 -2.02 10.24 -8.99
CA ARG A 403 -0.56 10.31 -8.82
C ARG A 403 -0.17 10.57 -7.37
N GLN A 404 1.04 10.13 -7.01
CA GLN A 404 1.60 10.36 -5.68
C GLN A 404 1.85 11.84 -5.38
N ASP A 405 2.16 12.64 -6.42
CA ASP A 405 2.49 14.06 -6.32
C ASP A 405 1.27 14.96 -6.06
N ASN A 406 0.05 14.50 -6.35
CA ASN A 406 -1.18 15.27 -6.21
C ASN A 406 -2.14 14.72 -5.15
N ALA A 407 -1.71 13.79 -4.30
CA ALA A 407 -2.58 13.20 -3.29
C ALA A 407 -3.10 14.26 -2.30
N ASP A 408 -2.26 15.22 -1.92
CA ASP A 408 -2.62 16.35 -1.07
C ASP A 408 -3.73 17.20 -1.67
N THR A 409 -3.59 17.63 -2.91
CA THR A 409 -4.57 18.46 -3.63
C THR A 409 -5.94 17.74 -3.76
N ARG A 410 -5.93 16.40 -3.90
CA ARG A 410 -7.17 15.60 -4.01
C ARG A 410 -7.85 15.35 -2.66
N LEU A 411 -7.10 15.06 -1.62
CA LEU A 411 -7.63 14.44 -0.40
C LEU A 411 -7.60 15.34 0.84
N THR A 412 -6.63 16.26 0.95
CA THR A 412 -6.56 17.14 2.13
C THR A 412 -7.80 18.03 2.30
N PRO A 413 -8.41 18.59 1.23
CA PRO A 413 -9.67 19.31 1.38
C PRO A 413 -10.84 18.43 1.85
N LEU A 414 -10.82 17.13 1.58
CA LEU A 414 -11.83 16.19 2.08
C LEU A 414 -11.61 15.90 3.57
N ALA A 415 -10.35 15.75 3.99
CA ALA A 415 -10.00 15.56 5.41
C ALA A 415 -10.40 16.78 6.26
N ASP A 416 -10.17 17.99 5.75
CA ASP A 416 -10.59 19.24 6.42
C ASP A 416 -12.11 19.30 6.61
N LYS A 417 -12.89 18.95 5.58
CA LYS A 417 -14.35 18.86 5.66
C LYS A 417 -14.87 17.86 6.70
N LEU A 418 -14.09 16.81 6.99
CA LEU A 418 -14.38 15.84 8.05
C LEU A 418 -13.99 16.35 9.45
N GLY A 419 -13.38 17.52 9.55
CA GLY A 419 -12.90 18.09 10.81
C GLY A 419 -11.59 17.45 11.32
N ILE A 420 -10.86 16.73 10.45
CA ILE A 420 -9.52 16.23 10.77
C ILE A 420 -8.56 17.42 10.77
N ASP A 421 -7.69 17.52 11.78
CA ASP A 421 -6.72 18.61 11.87
C ASP A 421 -5.60 18.45 10.81
N VAL A 422 -5.83 19.07 9.67
CA VAL A 422 -4.92 19.11 8.50
C VAL A 422 -4.61 20.53 8.05
N LYS A 423 -4.72 21.52 8.94
CA LYS A 423 -4.57 22.95 8.63
C LYS A 423 -3.26 23.27 7.93
N ASP A 424 -2.15 22.73 8.43
CA ASP A 424 -0.81 22.95 7.81
C ASP A 424 -0.73 22.36 6.41
N ARG A 425 -1.29 21.14 6.22
CA ARG A 425 -1.37 20.49 4.90
C ARG A 425 -2.26 21.29 3.94
N LEU A 426 -3.40 21.78 4.41
CA LEU A 426 -4.33 22.58 3.60
C LEU A 426 -3.70 23.91 3.19
N ALA A 427 -3.00 24.59 4.11
CA ALA A 427 -2.26 25.80 3.79
C ALA A 427 -1.18 25.55 2.72
N ARG A 428 -0.50 24.39 2.77
CA ARG A 428 0.45 23.96 1.74
C ARG A 428 -0.23 23.69 0.40
N VAL A 429 -1.41 23.06 0.38
CA VAL A 429 -2.21 22.84 -0.85
C VAL A 429 -2.53 24.18 -1.50
N HIS A 430 -3.02 25.17 -0.75
CA HIS A 430 -3.33 26.50 -1.28
C HIS A 430 -2.10 27.20 -1.86
N LYS A 431 -0.92 27.08 -1.21
CA LYS A 431 0.34 27.60 -1.75
C LYS A 431 0.73 26.90 -3.05
N LYS A 432 0.57 25.58 -3.14
CA LYS A 432 0.86 24.77 -4.32
C LYS A 432 -0.03 25.13 -5.50
N ASP A 433 -1.34 25.30 -5.26
CA ASP A 433 -2.31 25.70 -6.29
C ASP A 433 -2.01 27.12 -6.81
N ALA A 434 -1.74 28.08 -5.91
CA ALA A 434 -1.35 29.44 -6.29
C ALA A 434 -0.03 29.47 -7.07
N ALA A 435 0.93 28.61 -6.71
CA ALA A 435 2.18 28.45 -7.46
C ALA A 435 1.91 27.87 -8.86
N TYR A 436 1.06 26.84 -8.97
CA TYR A 436 0.68 26.26 -10.26
C TYR A 436 0.08 27.31 -11.20
N GLU A 437 -0.87 28.12 -10.73
CA GLU A 437 -1.50 29.17 -11.55
C GLU A 437 -0.47 30.17 -12.08
N LYS A 438 0.45 30.63 -11.22
CA LYS A 438 1.51 31.57 -11.61
C LYS A 438 2.48 30.95 -12.62
N ILE A 439 2.94 29.71 -12.37
CA ILE A 439 3.87 28.98 -13.25
C ILE A 439 3.20 28.71 -14.60
N ALA A 440 1.97 28.22 -14.61
CA ALA A 440 1.23 27.94 -15.84
C ALA A 440 1.05 29.21 -16.68
N LYS A 441 0.60 30.29 -16.06
CA LYS A 441 0.46 31.61 -16.73
C LYS A 441 1.78 32.10 -17.32
N PHE A 442 2.87 31.97 -16.58
CA PHE A 442 4.20 32.35 -17.06
C PHE A 442 4.63 31.53 -18.28
N ILE A 443 4.49 30.19 -18.22
CA ILE A 443 4.87 29.27 -19.30
C ILE A 443 4.03 29.48 -20.56
N HIS A 444 2.71 29.70 -20.41
CA HIS A 444 1.84 29.97 -21.56
C HIS A 444 2.11 31.33 -22.23
N ASN A 445 2.47 32.34 -21.44
CA ASN A 445 2.66 33.69 -21.96
C ASN A 445 4.10 33.95 -22.49
N THR A 446 5.08 33.23 -21.96
CA THR A 446 6.49 33.41 -22.34
C THR A 446 6.76 32.81 -23.72
N SER A 447 7.44 33.58 -24.56
CA SER A 447 7.94 33.12 -25.86
C SER A 447 9.48 33.08 -25.81
N ILE A 448 10.04 32.05 -26.44
CA ILE A 448 11.45 31.70 -26.43
C ILE A 448 11.99 31.90 -27.84
N GLU A 449 13.16 32.57 -27.95
CA GLU A 449 13.90 32.71 -29.21
C GLU A 449 14.74 31.46 -29.48
N PRO A 450 15.04 31.11 -30.75
CA PRO A 450 15.91 30.00 -31.09
C PRO A 450 17.27 30.08 -30.37
N SER A 451 17.89 31.26 -30.32
CA SER A 451 19.17 31.49 -29.65
C SER A 451 19.21 31.13 -28.17
N ASP A 452 18.04 31.12 -27.51
CA ASP A 452 17.96 30.89 -26.06
C ASP A 452 17.94 29.40 -25.68
N ILE A 453 17.59 28.50 -26.62
CA ILE A 453 17.25 27.10 -26.25
C ILE A 453 17.81 26.06 -27.25
N ASP A 454 18.23 26.44 -28.47
CA ASP A 454 18.57 25.47 -29.53
C ASP A 454 19.71 24.52 -29.16
N GLN A 455 20.68 24.96 -28.38
CA GLN A 455 21.74 24.11 -27.88
C GLN A 455 21.16 22.98 -27.03
N ILE A 456 20.31 23.32 -26.06
CA ILE A 456 19.66 22.33 -25.18
C ILE A 456 18.70 21.42 -25.97
N LEU A 457 17.96 21.96 -26.93
CA LEU A 457 17.10 21.14 -27.79
C LEU A 457 17.93 20.08 -28.52
N THR A 458 19.09 20.45 -29.07
CA THR A 458 19.99 19.52 -29.73
C THR A 458 20.56 18.47 -28.78
N GLU A 459 20.99 18.87 -27.58
CA GLU A 459 21.44 17.96 -26.52
C GLU A 459 20.36 16.96 -26.08
N ARG A 460 19.08 17.35 -26.13
CA ARG A 460 17.92 16.53 -25.82
C ARG A 460 17.40 15.71 -27.02
N GLY A 461 18.06 15.77 -28.17
CA GLY A 461 17.64 15.07 -29.40
C GLY A 461 16.37 15.67 -30.00
N SER A 462 16.07 16.93 -29.74
CA SER A 462 14.91 17.65 -30.28
C SER A 462 15.35 18.60 -31.40
N ALA A 463 14.50 18.78 -32.42
CA ALA A 463 14.80 19.69 -33.50
C ALA A 463 14.92 21.15 -33.03
N PRO A 464 15.90 21.93 -33.53
CA PRO A 464 16.04 23.37 -33.27
C PRO A 464 14.76 24.13 -33.66
N LEU A 465 14.59 25.31 -33.08
CA LEU A 465 13.48 26.19 -33.43
C LEU A 465 13.78 26.92 -34.75
N ARG A 466 12.80 27.04 -35.62
CA ARG A 466 12.90 27.82 -36.85
C ARG A 466 12.55 29.30 -36.61
N GLN A 467 11.76 29.57 -35.57
CA GLN A 467 11.28 30.89 -35.21
C GLN A 467 10.86 30.90 -33.73
N LYS A 468 10.67 32.09 -33.18
CA LYS A 468 10.15 32.33 -31.84
C LYS A 468 8.92 31.45 -31.56
N MET A 469 8.92 30.75 -30.43
CA MET A 469 7.86 29.80 -30.06
C MET A 469 7.43 29.98 -28.60
N LYS A 470 6.16 29.72 -28.28
CA LYS A 470 5.68 29.71 -26.90
C LYS A 470 6.38 28.61 -26.09
N MET A 471 6.84 28.95 -24.88
CA MET A 471 7.53 28.04 -23.96
C MET A 471 6.71 26.76 -23.71
N HIS A 472 5.39 26.88 -23.52
CA HIS A 472 4.51 25.72 -23.35
C HIS A 472 4.63 24.70 -24.49
N LYS A 473 4.67 25.16 -25.77
CA LYS A 473 4.80 24.25 -26.93
C LYS A 473 6.15 23.52 -26.97
N ILE A 474 7.20 24.17 -26.47
CA ILE A 474 8.53 23.56 -26.38
C ILE A 474 8.58 22.57 -25.22
N LEU A 475 7.97 22.89 -24.08
CA LEU A 475 7.88 22.00 -22.90
C LEU A 475 7.17 20.68 -23.22
N LEU A 476 6.19 20.69 -24.14
CA LEU A 476 5.49 19.46 -24.57
C LEU A 476 6.34 18.53 -25.44
N ARG A 477 7.50 18.96 -25.92
CA ARG A 477 8.39 18.07 -26.70
C ARG A 477 8.98 16.97 -25.82
N PRO A 478 9.24 15.78 -26.36
CA PRO A 478 9.90 14.70 -25.64
C PRO A 478 11.22 15.19 -25.00
N ASN A 479 11.53 14.66 -23.82
CA ASN A 479 12.77 14.91 -23.06
C ASN A 479 13.02 16.36 -22.60
N MET A 480 12.10 17.30 -22.84
CA MET A 480 12.21 18.67 -22.33
C MET A 480 11.61 18.78 -20.91
N SER A 481 12.22 19.60 -20.07
CA SER A 481 11.76 19.89 -18.71
C SER A 481 11.83 21.39 -18.41
N ILE A 482 11.14 21.86 -17.36
CA ILE A 482 11.28 23.25 -16.90
C ILE A 482 12.74 23.56 -16.54
N ASN A 483 13.47 22.60 -15.99
CA ASN A 483 14.89 22.77 -15.65
C ASN A 483 15.79 23.01 -16.88
N ASP A 484 15.43 22.54 -18.06
CA ASP A 484 16.19 22.84 -19.28
C ASP A 484 16.08 24.31 -19.66
N PHE A 485 14.91 24.91 -19.47
CA PHE A 485 14.77 26.37 -19.67
C PHE A 485 15.48 27.20 -18.59
N ARG A 486 15.45 26.71 -17.33
CA ARG A 486 16.18 27.38 -16.22
C ARG A 486 17.67 27.46 -16.48
N LYS A 487 18.28 26.43 -17.05
CA LYS A 487 19.71 26.36 -17.36
C LYS A 487 20.13 27.33 -18.44
N SER A 488 19.28 27.61 -19.42
CA SER A 488 19.64 28.43 -20.57
C SER A 488 19.08 29.86 -20.53
N ILE A 489 18.04 30.10 -19.75
CA ILE A 489 17.32 31.38 -19.79
C ILE A 489 17.23 31.99 -18.38
N PRO A 490 18.11 32.96 -18.05
CA PRO A 490 18.19 33.55 -16.71
C PRO A 490 16.84 34.10 -16.18
N LYS A 491 16.02 34.67 -17.07
CA LYS A 491 14.67 35.16 -16.69
C LYS A 491 13.76 34.03 -16.22
N VAL A 492 13.85 32.84 -16.80
CA VAL A 492 13.07 31.68 -16.40
C VAL A 492 13.57 31.17 -15.05
N ASP A 493 14.88 31.08 -14.86
CA ASP A 493 15.45 30.66 -13.58
C ASP A 493 15.08 31.60 -12.45
N ALA A 494 15.24 32.93 -12.66
CA ALA A 494 14.84 33.93 -11.67
C ALA A 494 13.36 33.87 -11.29
N PHE A 495 12.48 33.55 -12.25
CA PHE A 495 11.05 33.36 -11.96
C PHE A 495 10.78 32.07 -11.21
N MET A 496 11.34 30.94 -11.64
CA MET A 496 11.11 29.62 -11.04
C MET A 496 11.71 29.50 -9.64
N SER A 497 12.83 30.16 -9.35
CA SER A 497 13.48 30.16 -8.03
C SER A 497 12.65 30.78 -6.90
N GLN A 498 11.50 31.39 -7.22
CA GLN A 498 10.53 31.87 -6.22
C GLN A 498 9.65 30.74 -5.65
N PHE A 499 9.70 29.55 -6.24
CA PHE A 499 8.83 28.41 -5.88
C PHE A 499 9.65 27.24 -5.38
N GLU A 500 9.01 26.38 -4.57
CA GLU A 500 9.59 25.12 -4.15
C GLU A 500 9.73 24.16 -5.34
N GLU A 501 10.82 23.40 -5.41
CA GLU A 501 11.08 22.45 -6.50
C GLU A 501 9.96 21.41 -6.67
N GLU A 502 9.33 20.99 -5.57
CA GLU A 502 8.16 20.09 -5.61
C GLU A 502 6.99 20.73 -6.36
N PHE A 503 6.73 22.02 -6.17
CA PHE A 503 5.65 22.74 -6.84
C PHE A 503 5.93 22.92 -8.34
N ILE A 504 7.20 23.22 -8.68
CA ILE A 504 7.64 23.32 -10.08
C ILE A 504 7.44 21.96 -10.78
N GLY A 505 7.88 20.87 -10.14
CA GLY A 505 7.70 19.51 -10.68
C GLY A 505 6.24 19.12 -10.88
N CYS A 506 5.37 19.44 -9.91
CA CYS A 506 3.93 19.22 -10.04
C CYS A 506 3.32 20.05 -11.18
N ALA A 507 3.72 21.31 -11.32
CA ALA A 507 3.26 22.18 -12.41
C ALA A 507 3.69 21.64 -13.77
N GLU A 508 4.93 21.19 -13.91
CA GLU A 508 5.43 20.56 -15.14
C GLU A 508 4.59 19.34 -15.53
N ILE A 509 4.32 18.44 -14.57
CA ILE A 509 3.51 17.24 -14.80
C ILE A 509 2.11 17.64 -15.27
N ASN A 510 1.44 18.56 -14.57
CA ASN A 510 0.11 18.98 -14.91
C ASN A 510 0.04 19.61 -16.31
N LEU A 511 0.99 20.46 -16.68
CA LEU A 511 1.06 21.09 -18.01
C LEU A 511 1.30 20.05 -19.12
N LYS A 512 2.22 19.12 -18.92
CA LYS A 512 2.54 18.08 -19.91
C LYS A 512 1.39 17.09 -20.13
N TYR A 513 0.64 16.79 -19.09
CA TYR A 513 -0.43 15.80 -19.12
C TYR A 513 -1.84 16.40 -19.17
N GLU A 514 -1.97 17.72 -19.33
CA GLU A 514 -3.24 18.44 -19.31
C GLU A 514 -4.34 17.81 -20.20
N GLY A 515 -3.99 17.47 -21.44
CA GLY A 515 -4.91 16.84 -22.38
C GLY A 515 -5.39 15.45 -21.95
N TYR A 516 -4.48 14.66 -21.36
CA TYR A 516 -4.81 13.32 -20.81
C TYR A 516 -5.66 13.44 -19.56
N ILE A 517 -5.32 14.36 -18.66
CA ILE A 517 -6.05 14.61 -17.41
C ILE A 517 -7.49 15.05 -17.73
N ARG A 518 -7.68 15.94 -18.72
CA ARG A 518 -9.01 16.36 -19.14
C ARG A 518 -9.85 15.21 -19.68
N LYS A 519 -9.31 14.40 -20.60
CA LYS A 519 -10.01 13.22 -21.13
C LYS A 519 -10.40 12.24 -20.03
N GLU A 520 -9.52 12.02 -19.08
CA GLU A 520 -9.76 11.10 -17.96
C GLU A 520 -10.88 11.63 -17.05
N ARG A 521 -10.90 12.95 -16.77
CA ARG A 521 -11.98 13.60 -16.02
C ARG A 521 -13.33 13.45 -16.70
N ASP A 522 -13.39 13.65 -18.03
CA ASP A 522 -14.60 13.46 -18.82
C ASP A 522 -15.12 12.00 -18.73
N GLN A 523 -14.21 11.02 -18.69
CA GLN A 523 -14.59 9.61 -18.49
C GLN A 523 -15.11 9.37 -17.07
N VAL A 524 -14.44 9.92 -16.06
CA VAL A 524 -14.86 9.82 -14.66
C VAL A 524 -16.26 10.41 -14.45
N GLU A 525 -16.56 11.56 -15.07
CA GLU A 525 -17.90 12.15 -14.98
C GLU A 525 -18.99 11.23 -15.54
N LYS A 526 -18.71 10.52 -16.66
CA LYS A 526 -19.63 9.54 -17.22
C LYS A 526 -19.85 8.35 -16.28
N ILE A 527 -18.78 7.84 -15.67
CA ILE A 527 -18.84 6.73 -14.70
C ILE A 527 -19.57 7.16 -13.43
N ASN A 528 -19.31 8.36 -12.93
CA ASN A 528 -19.97 8.89 -11.74
C ASN A 528 -21.50 8.99 -11.89
N ARG A 529 -22.04 9.07 -13.10
CA ARG A 529 -23.49 8.98 -13.32
C ARG A 529 -24.04 7.64 -12.87
N LEU A 530 -23.33 6.54 -13.13
CA LEU A 530 -23.71 5.20 -12.66
C LEU A 530 -23.49 5.04 -11.15
N GLU A 531 -22.41 5.63 -10.61
CA GLU A 531 -22.15 5.63 -9.17
C GLU A 531 -23.18 6.41 -8.34
N ASN A 532 -23.87 7.35 -8.95
CA ASN A 532 -24.92 8.13 -8.30
C ASN A 532 -26.30 7.46 -8.37
N VAL A 533 -26.46 6.38 -9.16
CA VAL A 533 -27.70 5.60 -9.21
C VAL A 533 -27.68 4.59 -8.08
N ARG A 534 -28.39 4.91 -7.00
CA ARG A 534 -28.48 4.07 -5.81
C ARG A 534 -29.41 2.88 -6.05
N LEU A 535 -29.00 1.73 -5.49
CA LEU A 535 -29.77 0.52 -5.35
C LEU A 535 -30.15 0.42 -3.87
N TYR A 536 -31.43 0.52 -3.56
CA TYR A 536 -31.93 0.33 -2.21
C TYR A 536 -32.47 -1.09 -2.09
N GLU A 537 -32.45 -1.69 -0.92
CA GLU A 537 -32.95 -3.00 -0.53
C GLU A 537 -33.82 -3.69 -1.60
N ILE A 538 -33.16 -4.21 -2.64
CA ILE A 538 -33.83 -4.81 -3.80
C ILE A 538 -33.74 -6.32 -3.64
N ASP A 539 -34.87 -7.00 -3.77
CA ASP A 539 -34.90 -8.43 -4.04
C ASP A 539 -34.66 -8.67 -5.53
N TYR A 540 -33.42 -8.95 -5.90
CA TYR A 540 -33.02 -9.13 -7.29
C TYR A 540 -33.66 -10.36 -7.96
N ALA A 541 -34.20 -11.32 -7.18
CA ALA A 541 -34.93 -12.46 -7.72
C ALA A 541 -36.25 -12.05 -8.42
N THR A 542 -36.79 -10.88 -8.08
CA THR A 542 -38.02 -10.35 -8.67
C THR A 542 -37.80 -9.67 -10.03
N ILE A 543 -36.54 -9.35 -10.40
CA ILE A 543 -36.21 -8.63 -11.62
C ILE A 543 -36.08 -9.61 -12.79
N LYS A 544 -37.06 -9.58 -13.70
CA LYS A 544 -37.04 -10.39 -14.92
C LYS A 544 -35.91 -9.97 -15.86
N GLY A 545 -35.18 -10.96 -16.37
CA GLY A 545 -34.13 -10.76 -17.38
C GLY A 545 -32.71 -10.74 -16.81
N LEU A 546 -32.50 -10.65 -15.48
CA LEU A 546 -31.19 -10.86 -14.90
C LEU A 546 -30.76 -12.32 -15.05
N SER A 547 -29.44 -12.55 -15.27
CA SER A 547 -28.89 -13.90 -15.24
C SER A 547 -28.97 -14.50 -13.83
N LEU A 548 -29.04 -15.83 -13.71
CA LEU A 548 -29.10 -16.51 -12.41
C LEU A 548 -27.86 -16.17 -11.56
N GLU A 549 -26.69 -16.12 -12.17
CA GLU A 549 -25.46 -15.71 -11.51
C GLU A 549 -25.54 -14.26 -11.00
N ALA A 550 -26.11 -13.36 -11.80
CA ALA A 550 -26.30 -11.97 -11.39
C ALA A 550 -27.25 -11.88 -10.20
N VAL A 551 -28.37 -12.57 -10.22
CA VAL A 551 -29.33 -12.60 -9.09
C VAL A 551 -28.67 -13.09 -7.81
N GLU A 552 -27.93 -14.21 -7.87
CA GLU A 552 -27.22 -14.75 -6.72
C GLU A 552 -26.21 -13.75 -6.14
N LYS A 553 -25.33 -13.22 -6.99
CA LYS A 553 -24.28 -12.27 -6.60
C LYS A 553 -24.84 -10.95 -6.07
N LEU A 554 -25.87 -10.42 -6.70
CA LEU A 554 -26.49 -9.16 -6.27
C LEU A 554 -27.22 -9.32 -4.93
N ASN A 555 -27.93 -10.45 -4.72
CA ASN A 555 -28.57 -10.74 -3.44
C ASN A 555 -27.55 -10.96 -2.32
N GLN A 556 -26.43 -11.63 -2.61
CA GLN A 556 -25.35 -11.85 -1.64
C GLN A 556 -24.64 -10.55 -1.26
N LEU A 557 -24.26 -9.73 -2.26
CA LEU A 557 -23.40 -8.56 -2.06
C LEU A 557 -24.17 -7.26 -1.79
N GLN A 558 -25.46 -7.19 -2.17
CA GLN A 558 -26.32 -6.00 -1.98
C GLN A 558 -25.56 -4.69 -2.29
N PRO A 559 -25.12 -4.46 -3.55
CA PRO A 559 -24.37 -3.27 -3.92
C PRO A 559 -25.22 -2.02 -3.69
N ALA A 560 -24.61 -0.94 -3.20
CA ALA A 560 -25.33 0.30 -2.91
C ALA A 560 -25.62 1.12 -4.18
N THR A 561 -24.91 0.87 -5.28
CA THR A 561 -25.04 1.62 -6.54
C THR A 561 -24.94 0.73 -7.77
N ILE A 562 -25.47 1.21 -8.91
CA ILE A 562 -25.29 0.54 -10.22
C ILE A 562 -23.81 0.42 -10.57
N GLY A 563 -23.00 1.46 -10.27
CA GLY A 563 -21.56 1.42 -10.50
C GLY A 563 -20.87 0.30 -9.72
N GLN A 564 -21.23 0.06 -8.46
CA GLN A 564 -20.74 -1.08 -7.69
C GLN A 564 -21.21 -2.41 -8.29
N ALA A 565 -22.51 -2.52 -8.62
CA ALA A 565 -23.06 -3.71 -9.25
C ALA A 565 -22.28 -4.10 -10.53
N SER A 566 -21.96 -3.13 -11.38
CA SER A 566 -21.24 -3.36 -12.64
C SER A 566 -19.81 -3.90 -12.47
N ARG A 567 -19.22 -3.80 -11.28
CA ARG A 567 -17.86 -4.29 -10.98
C ARG A 567 -17.84 -5.66 -10.30
N ILE A 568 -18.98 -6.19 -9.93
CA ILE A 568 -19.09 -7.54 -9.36
C ILE A 568 -18.77 -8.56 -10.45
N SER A 569 -17.88 -9.50 -10.16
CA SER A 569 -17.58 -10.61 -11.06
C SER A 569 -18.83 -11.44 -11.31
N GLY A 570 -19.15 -11.70 -12.58
CA GLY A 570 -20.38 -12.40 -12.98
C GLY A 570 -21.56 -11.50 -13.35
N ILE A 571 -21.45 -10.18 -13.16
CA ILE A 571 -22.45 -9.22 -13.65
C ILE A 571 -22.06 -8.74 -15.04
N SER A 572 -22.93 -9.00 -16.01
CA SER A 572 -22.72 -8.61 -17.41
C SER A 572 -23.20 -7.18 -17.70
N PRO A 573 -22.75 -6.53 -18.79
CA PRO A 573 -23.31 -5.25 -19.24
C PRO A 573 -24.82 -5.30 -19.53
N ALA A 574 -25.34 -6.48 -19.89
CA ALA A 574 -26.77 -6.68 -20.10
C ALA A 574 -27.53 -6.62 -18.76
N ASP A 575 -27.01 -7.28 -17.70
CA ASP A 575 -27.58 -7.20 -16.37
C ASP A 575 -27.59 -5.77 -15.84
N VAL A 576 -26.51 -5.01 -16.05
CA VAL A 576 -26.43 -3.59 -15.69
C VAL A 576 -27.48 -2.76 -16.41
N SER A 577 -27.72 -3.03 -17.69
CA SER A 577 -28.74 -2.34 -18.47
C SER A 577 -30.15 -2.64 -17.93
N ILE A 578 -30.42 -3.88 -17.53
CA ILE A 578 -31.69 -4.28 -16.91
C ILE A 578 -31.89 -3.55 -15.57
N LEU A 579 -30.84 -3.49 -14.73
CA LEU A 579 -30.88 -2.75 -13.47
C LEU A 579 -31.19 -1.25 -13.68
N LEU A 580 -30.56 -0.63 -14.70
CA LEU A 580 -30.82 0.79 -15.06
C LEU A 580 -32.29 1.00 -15.44
N VAL A 581 -32.87 0.12 -16.25
CA VAL A 581 -34.29 0.18 -16.63
C VAL A 581 -35.18 -0.01 -15.41
N TYR A 582 -34.84 -0.95 -14.53
CA TYR A 582 -35.60 -1.24 -13.31
C TYR A 582 -35.68 -0.04 -12.35
N VAL A 583 -34.58 0.71 -12.19
CA VAL A 583 -34.54 1.91 -11.34
C VAL A 583 -35.05 3.18 -12.06
N GLY A 584 -35.59 3.05 -13.27
CA GLY A 584 -36.25 4.12 -13.98
C GLY A 584 -35.31 5.11 -14.71
N ARG A 585 -34.18 4.63 -15.19
CA ARG A 585 -33.19 5.44 -15.95
C ARG A 585 -32.73 4.78 -17.22
#